data_2aca3b5baa9511866615149bcbeca27c
#
_entry.id   2aca3b5baa9511866615149bcbeca27c
#
_cell.length_a   1.000
_cell.length_b   1.000
_cell.length_c   1.000
_cell.angle_alpha   90.00
_cell.angle_beta   90.00
_cell.angle_gamma   90.00
#
_symmetry.space_group_name_H-M   'P 1'
#
loop_
_entity.id
_entity.type
_entity.pdbx_description
1 polymer ?
#
loop_
_entity_poly.entity_id
_entity_poly.type
_entity_poly.pdbx_seq_one_letter_code
_entity_poly.pdbx_strand_id
1 'polypeptide(L)'
;MAKLVHPKGQLKKYYIFSPFLRIFHWIMVWCIAGLFITGLLIMDPISGGPGHEPTFADWRLSVDLIRNIHFLLGFIFTASFTLRIYGWIINRGDRLLPKFWTTKYMEETVEVALHYSLLKYSHKPYLRNPLARGSYLALYVMVLVEI
;
A
#
# COMPACT_ATOMS: atom_id res chain seq x y z
N MET A 1 15.52 5.44 -6.37
CA MET A 1 16.15 6.75 -6.69
C MET A 1 15.71 7.17 -8.08
N ALA A 2 15.03 8.31 -8.21
CA ALA A 2 14.73 8.87 -9.53
C ALA A 2 15.97 9.66 -10.01
N LYS A 3 16.40 9.38 -11.22
CA LYS A 3 17.46 10.16 -11.89
C LYS A 3 16.77 11.16 -12.81
N LEU A 4 16.97 12.44 -12.57
CA LEU A 4 16.58 13.50 -13.51
C LEU A 4 17.80 13.93 -14.31
N VAL A 5 17.70 13.84 -15.63
CA VAL A 5 18.73 14.32 -16.54
C VAL A 5 18.47 15.81 -16.81
N HIS A 6 19.35 16.64 -16.35
CA HIS A 6 19.33 18.06 -16.73
C HIS A 6 19.87 18.25 -18.15
N PRO A 7 19.38 19.26 -18.91
CA PRO A 7 19.79 19.49 -20.29
C PRO A 7 21.29 19.81 -20.47
N LYS A 8 22.06 19.98 -19.39
CA LYS A 8 23.53 20.12 -19.41
C LYS A 8 24.30 18.85 -19.01
N GLY A 9 23.67 17.67 -19.10
CA GLY A 9 24.35 16.39 -18.83
C GLY A 9 24.67 16.08 -17.36
N GLN A 10 24.32 16.93 -16.42
CA GLN A 10 24.52 16.67 -14.98
C GLN A 10 23.36 15.86 -14.41
N LEU A 11 23.67 14.65 -13.93
CA LEU A 11 22.73 13.81 -13.22
C LEU A 11 22.58 14.28 -11.76
N LYS A 12 21.41 14.80 -11.38
CA LYS A 12 21.07 15.10 -10.00
C LYS A 12 20.38 13.91 -9.36
N LYS A 13 20.95 13.39 -8.25
CA LYS A 13 20.33 12.33 -7.46
C LYS A 13 19.38 12.97 -6.44
N TYR A 14 18.11 12.55 -6.47
CA TYR A 14 17.12 12.97 -5.48
C TYR A 14 16.73 11.78 -4.60
N TYR A 15 16.70 12.00 -3.30
CA TYR A 15 16.22 11.05 -2.31
C TYR A 15 14.72 11.23 -2.16
N ILE A 16 13.92 10.32 -2.74
CA ILE A 16 12.46 10.46 -2.78
C ILE A 16 11.80 9.78 -1.58
N PHE A 17 12.25 8.59 -1.23
CA PHE A 17 11.68 7.79 -0.15
C PHE A 17 12.77 7.29 0.79
N SER A 18 12.52 7.38 2.11
CA SER A 18 13.40 6.84 3.13
C SER A 18 13.50 5.31 3.06
N PRO A 19 14.61 4.69 3.51
CA PRO A 19 14.70 3.24 3.62
C PRO A 19 13.60 2.67 4.50
N PHE A 20 13.22 3.37 5.57
CA PHE A 20 12.11 3.02 6.44
C PHE A 20 10.81 2.87 5.65
N LEU A 21 10.49 3.84 4.78
CA LEU A 21 9.27 3.79 3.97
C LEU A 21 9.26 2.62 2.98
N ARG A 22 10.42 2.23 2.46
CA ARG A 22 10.54 1.07 1.56
C ARG A 22 10.32 -0.24 2.29
N ILE A 23 10.94 -0.41 3.46
CA ILE A 23 10.78 -1.61 4.30
C ILE A 23 9.32 -1.73 4.71
N PHE A 24 8.74 -0.65 5.24
CA PHE A 24 7.32 -0.59 5.58
C PHE A 24 6.42 -1.02 4.42
N HIS A 25 6.66 -0.48 3.21
CA HIS A 25 5.87 -0.84 2.04
C HIS A 25 5.89 -2.35 1.76
N TRP A 26 7.08 -2.98 1.79
CA TRP A 26 7.18 -4.41 1.56
C TRP A 26 6.53 -5.26 2.65
N ILE A 27 6.66 -4.88 3.92
CA ILE A 27 5.97 -5.54 5.02
C ILE A 27 4.45 -5.48 4.78
N MET A 28 3.92 -4.30 4.45
CA MET A 28 2.48 -4.13 4.19
C MET A 28 2.01 -4.95 2.99
N VAL A 29 2.77 -4.99 1.90
CA VAL A 29 2.44 -5.82 0.71
C VAL A 29 2.30 -7.29 1.10
N TRP A 30 3.25 -7.83 1.84
CA TRP A 30 3.20 -9.23 2.25
C TRP A 30 2.09 -9.51 3.26
N CYS A 31 1.86 -8.61 4.22
CA CYS A 31 0.76 -8.74 5.17
C CYS A 31 -0.60 -8.70 4.47
N ILE A 32 -0.83 -7.74 3.56
CA ILE A 32 -2.10 -7.63 2.83
C ILE A 32 -2.33 -8.87 1.95
N ALA A 33 -1.32 -9.33 1.22
CA ALA A 33 -1.42 -10.53 0.40
C ALA A 33 -1.76 -11.77 1.25
N GLY A 34 -1.06 -11.94 2.37
CA GLY A 34 -1.29 -13.05 3.28
C GLY A 34 -2.67 -12.99 3.96
N LEU A 35 -3.09 -11.80 4.42
CA LEU A 35 -4.43 -11.58 4.99
C LEU A 35 -5.53 -11.86 3.96
N PHE A 36 -5.34 -11.42 2.72
CA PHE A 36 -6.30 -11.69 1.64
C PHE A 36 -6.43 -13.19 1.37
N ILE A 37 -5.31 -13.89 1.20
CA ILE A 37 -5.31 -15.33 0.95
C ILE A 37 -5.95 -16.09 2.13
N THR A 38 -5.47 -15.84 3.37
CA THR A 38 -6.00 -16.51 4.56
C THR A 38 -7.46 -16.13 4.81
N GLY A 39 -7.87 -14.90 4.51
CA GLY A 39 -9.27 -14.47 4.61
C GLY A 39 -10.18 -15.22 3.65
N LEU A 40 -9.78 -15.40 2.39
CA LEU A 40 -10.53 -16.22 1.42
C LEU A 40 -10.64 -17.68 1.89
N LEU A 41 -9.57 -18.23 2.44
CA LEU A 41 -9.55 -19.60 2.93
C LEU A 41 -10.40 -19.81 4.20
N ILE A 42 -10.62 -18.76 4.99
CA ILE A 42 -11.53 -18.79 6.14
C ILE A 42 -12.99 -18.60 5.69
N MET A 43 -13.20 -17.73 4.69
CA MET A 43 -14.54 -17.41 4.18
C MET A 43 -15.18 -18.58 3.45
N ASP A 44 -14.44 -19.25 2.60
CA ASP A 44 -14.87 -20.42 1.84
C ASP A 44 -13.83 -21.54 2.01
N PRO A 45 -13.85 -22.25 3.16
CA PRO A 45 -12.92 -23.32 3.42
C PRO A 45 -13.15 -24.44 2.42
N ILE A 46 -12.07 -24.93 1.82
CA ILE A 46 -12.08 -26.13 0.98
C ILE A 46 -12.40 -27.32 1.90
N SER A 47 -13.70 -27.58 2.11
CA SER A 47 -14.15 -28.50 3.14
C SER A 47 -14.58 -29.84 2.55
N GLY A 48 -14.41 -30.89 3.33
CA GLY A 48 -14.89 -32.23 3.02
C GLY A 48 -16.39 -32.45 3.25
N GLY A 49 -17.23 -31.41 3.26
CA GLY A 49 -18.67 -31.52 3.42
C GLY A 49 -19.21 -31.13 4.81
N PRO A 50 -20.55 -31.15 5.01
CA PRO A 50 -21.19 -30.72 6.25
C PRO A 50 -20.72 -31.54 7.45
N GLY A 51 -20.22 -30.89 8.49
CA GLY A 51 -19.80 -31.51 9.74
C GLY A 51 -18.34 -32.00 9.77
N HIS A 52 -17.57 -31.83 8.73
CA HIS A 52 -16.12 -32.09 8.71
C HIS A 52 -15.35 -30.81 8.87
N GLU A 53 -14.26 -30.85 9.65
CA GLU A 53 -13.34 -29.72 9.68
C GLU A 53 -12.77 -29.51 8.28
N PRO A 54 -12.81 -28.30 7.76
CA PRO A 54 -12.23 -28.00 6.46
C PRO A 54 -10.72 -28.26 6.50
N THR A 55 -10.27 -29.14 5.64
CA THR A 55 -8.87 -29.50 5.49
C THR A 55 -8.46 -29.26 4.04
N PHE A 56 -7.26 -28.70 3.86
CA PHE A 56 -6.65 -28.67 2.52
C PHE A 56 -6.14 -30.06 2.22
N ALA A 57 -6.81 -30.78 1.34
CA ALA A 57 -6.33 -32.03 0.76
C ALA A 57 -5.25 -32.75 1.61
N ASP A 58 -4.23 -33.32 1.02
CA ASP A 58 -3.18 -34.07 1.73
C ASP A 58 -2.25 -33.23 2.64
N TRP A 59 -2.34 -31.90 2.61
CA TRP A 59 -1.47 -31.01 3.41
C TRP A 59 -1.95 -30.77 4.82
N ARG A 60 -3.11 -31.26 5.22
CA ARG A 60 -3.70 -31.17 6.57
C ARG A 60 -3.57 -29.79 7.23
N LEU A 61 -3.70 -28.72 6.45
CA LEU A 61 -3.78 -27.38 7.00
C LEU A 61 -5.14 -27.24 7.69
N SER A 62 -5.16 -27.33 9.00
CA SER A 62 -6.38 -27.10 9.76
C SER A 62 -6.83 -25.65 9.65
N VAL A 63 -8.13 -25.41 9.72
CA VAL A 63 -8.71 -24.04 9.75
C VAL A 63 -8.10 -23.24 10.91
N ASP A 64 -7.80 -23.91 12.03
CA ASP A 64 -7.17 -23.26 13.17
C ASP A 64 -5.78 -22.74 12.84
N LEU A 65 -4.99 -23.47 12.08
CA LEU A 65 -3.69 -22.98 11.63
C LEU A 65 -3.84 -21.75 10.73
N ILE A 66 -4.80 -21.76 9.80
CA ILE A 66 -5.07 -20.63 8.89
C ILE A 66 -5.52 -19.41 9.71
N ARG A 67 -6.42 -19.59 10.67
CA ARG A 67 -6.85 -18.52 11.60
C ARG A 67 -5.68 -17.97 12.38
N ASN A 68 -4.82 -18.81 12.95
CA ASN A 68 -3.63 -18.35 13.67
C ASN A 68 -2.69 -17.54 12.79
N ILE A 69 -2.46 -17.96 11.54
CA ILE A 69 -1.65 -17.22 10.56
C ILE A 69 -2.34 -15.88 10.24
N HIS A 70 -3.65 -15.88 10.04
CA HIS A 70 -4.42 -14.67 9.78
C HIS A 70 -4.29 -13.66 10.91
N PHE A 71 -4.48 -14.07 12.15
CA PHE A 71 -4.30 -13.22 13.33
C PHE A 71 -2.87 -12.71 13.45
N LEU A 72 -1.87 -13.57 13.27
CA LEU A 72 -0.47 -13.15 13.32
C LEU A 72 -0.16 -12.07 12.28
N LEU A 73 -0.61 -12.25 11.04
CA LEU A 73 -0.46 -11.25 9.99
C LEU A 73 -1.22 -9.96 10.31
N GLY A 74 -2.40 -10.05 10.91
CA GLY A 74 -3.17 -8.89 11.37
C GLY A 74 -2.43 -8.09 12.44
N PHE A 75 -1.82 -8.76 13.42
CA PHE A 75 -0.99 -8.08 14.43
C PHE A 75 0.24 -7.41 13.83
N ILE A 76 0.96 -8.08 12.91
CA ILE A 76 2.12 -7.50 12.21
C ILE A 76 1.68 -6.30 11.38
N PHE A 77 0.55 -6.40 10.69
CA PHE A 77 -0.03 -5.32 9.89
C PHE A 77 -0.34 -4.10 10.78
N THR A 78 -1.08 -4.28 11.86
CA THR A 78 -1.47 -3.22 12.80
C THR A 78 -0.25 -2.56 13.45
N ALA A 79 0.71 -3.35 13.93
CA ALA A 79 1.95 -2.83 14.50
C ALA A 79 2.76 -2.03 13.48
N SER A 80 2.90 -2.53 12.25
CA SER A 80 3.61 -1.84 11.17
C SER A 80 2.91 -0.54 10.79
N PHE A 81 1.58 -0.54 10.73
CA PHE A 81 0.80 0.66 10.43
C PHE A 81 0.94 1.72 11.52
N THR A 82 0.89 1.32 12.78
CA THR A 82 1.14 2.21 13.92
C THR A 82 2.53 2.85 13.87
N LEU A 83 3.57 2.06 13.57
CA LEU A 83 4.93 2.57 13.36
C LEU A 83 4.99 3.53 12.15
N ARG A 84 4.20 3.30 11.11
CA ARG A 84 4.11 4.20 9.96
C ARG A 84 3.50 5.54 10.33
N ILE A 85 2.42 5.55 11.13
CA ILE A 85 1.80 6.80 11.64
C ILE A 85 2.82 7.55 12.49
N TYR A 86 3.50 6.86 13.40
CA TYR A 86 4.55 7.45 14.22
C TYR A 86 5.67 8.08 13.35
N GLY A 87 6.18 7.34 12.38
CA GLY A 87 7.18 7.84 11.44
C GLY A 87 6.69 9.04 10.62
N TRP A 88 5.39 9.07 10.27
CA TRP A 88 4.78 10.19 9.58
C TRP A 88 4.70 11.46 10.44
N ILE A 89 4.49 11.31 11.76
CA ILE A 89 4.47 12.43 12.71
C ILE A 89 5.88 13.00 12.86
N ILE A 90 6.91 12.16 13.02
CA ILE A 90 8.28 12.59 13.29
C ILE A 90 8.99 13.04 12.02
N ASN A 91 8.94 12.24 10.95
CA ASN A 91 9.68 12.52 9.74
C ASN A 91 8.88 13.33 8.72
N ARG A 92 9.12 14.64 8.69
CA ARG A 92 8.46 15.56 7.74
C ARG A 92 8.76 15.21 6.27
N GLY A 93 9.90 14.58 5.97
CA GLY A 93 10.30 14.20 4.62
C GLY A 93 9.45 13.08 4.01
N ASP A 94 8.90 12.20 4.84
CA ASP A 94 8.08 11.05 4.44
C ASP A 94 6.56 11.36 4.44
N ARG A 95 6.19 12.60 4.70
CA ARG A 95 4.78 13.02 4.64
C ARG A 95 4.33 13.14 3.20
N LEU A 96 3.45 12.25 2.78
CA LEU A 96 2.84 12.23 1.46
C LEU A 96 1.44 12.87 1.49
N LEU A 97 1.28 13.99 2.22
CA LEU A 97 -0.01 14.66 2.28
C LEU A 97 -0.37 15.32 0.95
N PRO A 98 -1.56 15.05 0.44
CA PRO A 98 -2.10 15.79 -0.70
C PRO A 98 -2.44 17.22 -0.27
N LYS A 99 -2.20 18.18 -1.15
CA LYS A 99 -2.52 19.60 -0.90
C LYS A 99 -3.84 19.97 -1.58
N PHE A 100 -4.94 19.36 -1.16
CA PHE A 100 -6.27 19.56 -1.79
C PHE A 100 -6.73 21.02 -1.86
N TRP A 101 -6.23 21.87 -0.98
CA TRP A 101 -6.57 23.29 -0.92
C TRP A 101 -5.92 24.14 -2.01
N THR A 102 -5.04 23.55 -2.85
CA THR A 102 -4.31 24.28 -3.89
C THR A 102 -4.87 23.88 -5.24
N THR A 103 -5.38 24.86 -6.02
CA THR A 103 -5.89 24.65 -7.39
C THR A 103 -4.89 23.95 -8.28
N LYS A 104 -3.62 24.34 -8.17
CA LYS A 104 -2.51 23.70 -8.88
C LYS A 104 -2.42 22.18 -8.60
N TYR A 105 -2.59 21.74 -7.36
CA TYR A 105 -2.57 20.32 -7.03
C TYR A 105 -3.74 19.57 -7.65
N MET A 106 -4.93 20.19 -7.67
CA MET A 106 -6.11 19.58 -8.28
C MET A 106 -5.95 19.44 -9.79
N GLU A 107 -5.46 20.49 -10.47
CA GLU A 107 -5.15 20.44 -11.91
C GLU A 107 -4.14 19.34 -12.23
N GLU A 108 -3.03 19.26 -11.49
CA GLU A 108 -2.01 18.24 -11.66
C GLU A 108 -2.57 16.82 -11.42
N THR A 109 -3.48 16.66 -10.45
CA THR A 109 -4.13 15.38 -10.15
C THR A 109 -5.06 14.95 -11.27
N VAL A 110 -5.89 15.88 -11.78
CA VAL A 110 -6.79 15.64 -12.92
C VAL A 110 -5.96 15.32 -14.18
N GLU A 111 -4.89 16.05 -14.43
CA GLU A 111 -4.00 15.81 -15.58
C GLU A 111 -3.44 14.38 -15.58
N VAL A 112 -2.97 13.92 -14.42
CA VAL A 112 -2.43 12.57 -14.28
C VAL A 112 -3.53 11.51 -14.36
N ALA A 113 -4.71 11.76 -13.79
CA ALA A 113 -5.85 10.86 -13.88
C ALA A 113 -6.32 10.67 -15.32
N LEU A 114 -6.43 11.76 -16.09
CA LEU A 114 -6.76 11.70 -17.50
C LEU A 114 -5.71 10.95 -18.33
N HIS A 115 -4.43 11.09 -17.98
CA HIS A 115 -3.37 10.33 -18.65
C HIS A 115 -3.50 8.81 -18.36
N TYR A 116 -3.74 8.41 -17.13
CA TYR A 116 -3.94 6.99 -16.80
C TYR A 116 -5.24 6.41 -17.34
N SER A 117 -6.25 7.25 -17.56
CA SER A 117 -7.49 6.86 -18.26
C SER A 117 -7.35 6.79 -19.78
N LEU A 118 -6.13 6.93 -20.31
CA LEU A 118 -5.81 6.97 -21.75
C LEU A 118 -6.47 8.13 -22.54
N LEU A 119 -7.06 9.10 -21.84
CA LEU A 119 -7.69 10.27 -22.45
C LEU A 119 -6.70 11.37 -22.82
N LYS A 120 -5.50 11.36 -22.23
CA LYS A 120 -4.43 12.33 -22.51
C LYS A 120 -3.13 11.59 -22.79
N TYR A 121 -2.54 11.86 -23.98
CA TYR A 121 -1.32 11.17 -24.44
C TYR A 121 -0.08 11.49 -23.61
N SER A 122 0.08 12.72 -23.14
CA SER A 122 1.29 13.18 -22.43
C SER A 122 0.94 13.91 -21.15
N HIS A 123 1.73 13.72 -20.10
CA HIS A 123 1.67 14.48 -18.85
C HIS A 123 3.07 14.92 -18.42
N LYS A 124 3.14 15.92 -17.54
CA LYS A 124 4.41 16.38 -16.97
C LYS A 124 5.01 15.31 -16.06
N PRO A 125 6.33 15.04 -16.12
CA PRO A 125 6.98 14.11 -15.22
C PRO A 125 7.07 14.70 -13.81
N TYR A 126 6.14 14.35 -12.94
CA TYR A 126 6.16 14.80 -11.55
C TYR A 126 7.12 13.96 -10.73
N LEU A 127 7.98 14.60 -9.94
CA LEU A 127 8.91 13.93 -9.02
C LEU A 127 8.15 13.07 -7.98
N ARG A 128 6.99 13.53 -7.56
CA ARG A 128 6.04 12.80 -6.71
C ARG A 128 4.67 12.93 -7.35
N ASN A 129 4.11 11.83 -7.80
CA ASN A 129 2.82 11.79 -8.47
C ASN A 129 1.70 12.31 -7.55
N PRO A 130 0.96 13.37 -7.95
CA PRO A 130 -0.10 13.94 -7.14
C PRO A 130 -1.25 12.96 -6.91
N LEU A 131 -1.62 12.15 -7.91
CA LEU A 131 -2.66 11.12 -7.77
C LEU A 131 -2.27 10.07 -6.72
N ALA A 132 -1.02 9.61 -6.72
CA ALA A 132 -0.53 8.65 -5.74
C ALA A 132 -0.59 9.20 -4.30
N ARG A 133 -0.40 10.51 -4.10
CA ARG A 133 -0.55 11.12 -2.78
C ARG A 133 -1.97 11.05 -2.24
N GLY A 134 -2.96 11.28 -3.11
CA GLY A 134 -4.39 11.13 -2.78
C GLY A 134 -4.73 9.68 -2.42
N SER A 135 -4.24 8.73 -3.22
CA SER A 135 -4.45 7.29 -2.98
C SER A 135 -3.84 6.82 -1.66
N TYR A 136 -2.65 7.29 -1.29
CA TYR A 136 -2.05 6.97 0.01
C TYR A 136 -2.88 7.49 1.18
N LEU A 137 -3.42 8.71 1.09
CA LEU A 137 -4.28 9.22 2.14
C LEU A 137 -5.57 8.41 2.25
N ALA A 138 -6.22 8.09 1.14
CA ALA A 138 -7.43 7.27 1.12
C ALA A 138 -7.18 5.89 1.74
N LEU A 139 -6.06 5.25 1.40
CA LEU A 139 -5.66 3.97 1.98
C LEU A 139 -5.42 4.07 3.49
N TYR A 140 -4.77 5.13 3.98
CA TYR A 140 -4.57 5.32 5.41
C TYR A 140 -5.87 5.51 6.17
N VAL A 141 -6.82 6.28 5.61
CA VAL A 141 -8.15 6.46 6.21
C VAL A 141 -8.90 5.14 6.24
N MET A 142 -8.89 4.38 5.15
CA MET A 142 -9.53 3.07 5.07
C MET A 142 -8.97 2.11 6.14
N VAL A 143 -7.65 1.99 6.25
CA VAL A 143 -7.02 1.12 7.25
C VAL A 143 -7.32 1.57 8.68
N LEU A 144 -7.40 2.89 8.95
CA LEU A 144 -7.78 3.41 10.27
C LEU A 144 -9.24 3.08 10.66
N VAL A 145 -10.11 2.94 9.68
CA VAL A 145 -11.53 2.57 9.92
C VAL A 145 -11.67 1.07 10.17
N GLU A 146 -10.79 0.24 9.58
CA GLU A 146 -10.83 -1.22 9.70
C GLU A 146 -10.10 -1.77 10.94
N ILE A 147 -9.19 -1.00 11.56
CA ILE A 147 -8.48 -1.37 12.79
C ILE A 147 -9.26 -0.94 14.03
#